data_9fc42b26007682961eedf32802afcbb6
#
_entry.id   9fc42b26007682961eedf32802afcbb6
#
_cell.length_a   1.000
_cell.length_b   1.000
_cell.length_c   1.000
_cell.angle_alpha   90.00
_cell.angle_beta   90.00
_cell.angle_gamma   90.00
#
_symmetry.space_group_name_H-M   'P 1'
#
loop_
_entity.id
_entity.type
_entity.pdbx_description
1 polymer ?
#
loop_
_entity_poly.entity_id
_entity_poly.type
_entity_poly.pdbx_seq_one_letter_code
_entity_poly.pdbx_strand_id
1 'polypeptide(L)'
;MGRDRPYLISMSDKVNLAAKLALFSDHFSPRTVATLNDYKVDVVKIQGEFVWHAHADTDDFFLVLKGQLEIELRDRTVVLEEGEVFVVPRGVEHCPRARREAHVLLIEPLGTVNTGDAAGSELTAVEQMI
;
A
#
# COMPACT_ATOMS: atom_id res chain seq x y z
N MET A 1 -26.41 6.66 -9.27
CA MET A 1 -26.18 6.95 -8.71
C MET A 1 -25.04 7.00 -8.45
N GLY A 2 -24.52 7.12 -8.64
CA GLY A 2 -23.20 7.16 -8.50
C GLY A 2 -22.63 8.38 -7.96
N ARG A 3 -21.52 8.25 -7.35
CA ARG A 3 -20.80 9.38 -6.91
C ARG A 3 -19.96 9.92 -8.00
N ASP A 4 -19.74 11.22 -8.00
CA ASP A 4 -18.76 11.82 -8.86
C ASP A 4 -17.38 11.35 -8.47
N ARG A 5 -16.66 10.84 -9.44
CA ARG A 5 -15.28 10.40 -9.27
C ARG A 5 -14.49 10.97 -10.43
N PRO A 6 -13.77 12.08 -10.23
CA PRO A 6 -13.07 12.74 -11.33
C PRO A 6 -12.14 11.84 -12.13
N TYR A 7 -11.58 10.84 -11.46
CA TYR A 7 -10.65 9.90 -12.11
C TYR A 7 -11.34 8.67 -12.71
N LEU A 8 -12.68 8.60 -12.65
CA LEU A 8 -13.40 7.41 -13.12
C LEU A 8 -13.22 7.18 -14.61
N ILE A 9 -13.08 8.25 -15.38
CA ILE A 9 -12.91 8.11 -16.83
C ILE A 9 -11.65 7.29 -17.15
N SER A 10 -10.55 7.55 -16.44
CA SER A 10 -9.32 6.79 -16.65
C SER A 10 -9.43 5.36 -16.17
N MET A 11 -10.47 5.06 -15.39
CA MET A 11 -10.72 3.74 -14.83
C MET A 11 -11.89 3.03 -15.50
N SER A 12 -12.28 3.46 -16.71
CA SER A 12 -13.39 2.85 -17.44
C SER A 12 -13.09 1.41 -17.83
N ASP A 13 -11.85 1.04 -17.87
CA ASP A 13 -11.41 -0.29 -18.28
C ASP A 13 -10.75 -1.04 -17.12
N LYS A 14 -10.49 -2.31 -17.37
CA LYS A 14 -9.74 -3.12 -16.43
C LYS A 14 -8.35 -2.53 -16.20
N VAL A 15 -7.81 -2.78 -15.03
CA VAL A 15 -6.46 -2.35 -14.66
C VAL A 15 -5.53 -3.57 -14.72
N ASN A 16 -4.42 -3.41 -15.44
CA ASN A 16 -3.37 -4.41 -15.44
C ASN A 16 -2.30 -3.95 -14.45
N LEU A 17 -2.15 -4.69 -13.36
CA LEU A 17 -1.24 -4.29 -12.29
C LEU A 17 0.22 -4.25 -12.74
N ALA A 18 0.64 -5.21 -13.57
CA ALA A 18 2.01 -5.23 -14.06
C ALA A 18 2.31 -4.00 -14.92
N ALA A 19 1.33 -3.59 -15.74
CA ALA A 19 1.48 -2.40 -16.57
C ALA A 19 1.58 -1.15 -15.71
N LYS A 20 0.81 -1.05 -14.65
CA LYS A 20 0.88 0.09 -13.74
C LYS A 20 2.20 0.12 -12.99
N LEU A 21 2.66 -1.02 -12.50
CA LEU A 21 3.95 -1.12 -11.82
C LEU A 21 5.12 -0.74 -12.71
N ALA A 22 5.01 -0.94 -14.01
CA ALA A 22 6.06 -0.57 -14.96
C ALA A 22 6.19 0.94 -15.15
N LEU A 23 5.24 1.75 -14.63
CA LEU A 23 5.24 3.20 -14.82
C LEU A 23 6.13 3.94 -13.83
N PHE A 24 6.59 3.28 -12.78
CA PHE A 24 7.37 3.95 -11.75
C PHE A 24 8.43 3.00 -11.18
N SER A 25 9.45 3.57 -10.53
CA SER A 25 10.55 2.79 -9.98
C SER A 25 10.92 3.18 -8.55
N ASP A 26 10.37 4.27 -8.03
CA ASP A 26 10.67 4.69 -6.67
C ASP A 26 10.02 3.75 -5.64
N HIS A 27 10.57 3.76 -4.44
CA HIS A 27 10.12 2.89 -3.37
C HIS A 27 9.31 3.66 -2.33
N PHE A 28 8.44 2.95 -1.60
CA PHE A 28 7.64 3.47 -0.50
C PHE A 28 6.69 4.59 -0.91
N SER A 29 6.37 4.68 -2.19
CA SER A 29 5.47 5.70 -2.72
C SER A 29 4.31 5.03 -3.44
N PRO A 30 3.22 4.73 -2.73
CA PRO A 30 2.07 4.02 -3.32
C PRO A 30 1.42 4.81 -4.45
N ARG A 31 0.93 4.08 -5.44
CA ARG A 31 0.15 4.62 -6.55
C ARG A 31 -1.24 4.03 -6.52
N THR A 32 -2.25 4.87 -6.58
CA THR A 32 -3.63 4.43 -6.64
C THR A 32 -3.97 4.05 -8.08
N VAL A 33 -4.41 2.82 -8.26
CA VAL A 33 -4.72 2.27 -9.60
C VAL A 33 -6.20 2.03 -9.80
N ALA A 34 -6.99 1.99 -8.73
CA ALA A 34 -8.44 1.79 -8.77
C ALA A 34 -9.04 2.23 -7.46
N THR A 35 -10.35 2.36 -7.45
CA THR A 35 -11.09 2.63 -6.21
C THR A 35 -12.21 1.62 -6.05
N LEU A 36 -12.55 1.34 -4.80
CA LEU A 36 -13.63 0.45 -4.43
C LEU A 36 -14.40 1.16 -3.33
N ASN A 37 -15.58 1.69 -3.65
CA ASN A 37 -16.32 2.56 -2.74
C ASN A 37 -15.45 3.73 -2.29
N ASP A 38 -15.29 3.94 -0.99
CA ASP A 38 -14.45 4.99 -0.44
C ASP A 38 -13.02 4.53 -0.18
N TYR A 39 -12.65 3.40 -0.76
CA TYR A 39 -11.32 2.82 -0.60
C TYR A 39 -10.52 2.97 -1.87
N LYS A 40 -9.22 3.07 -1.71
CA LYS A 40 -8.28 3.05 -2.82
C LYS A 40 -7.58 1.70 -2.87
N VAL A 41 -7.31 1.27 -4.10
CA VAL A 41 -6.46 0.11 -4.36
C VAL A 41 -5.13 0.66 -4.85
N ASP A 42 -4.08 0.42 -4.08
CA ASP A 42 -2.75 0.96 -4.36
C ASP A 42 -1.79 -0.17 -4.70
N VAL A 43 -0.80 0.14 -5.52
CA VAL A 43 0.39 -0.69 -5.69
C VAL A 43 1.60 0.09 -5.24
N VAL A 44 2.55 -0.59 -4.64
CA VAL A 44 3.76 0.03 -4.11
C VAL A 44 4.93 -0.91 -4.31
N LYS A 45 6.09 -0.34 -4.58
CA LYS A 45 7.35 -1.06 -4.60
C LYS A 45 8.08 -0.79 -3.29
N ILE A 46 8.56 -1.86 -2.67
CA ILE A 46 9.21 -1.79 -1.36
C ILE A 46 10.58 -2.42 -1.48
N GLN A 47 11.60 -1.71 -1.01
CA GLN A 47 12.94 -2.24 -0.84
C GLN A 47 13.60 -1.49 0.31
N GLY A 48 14.16 -2.24 1.24
CA GLY A 48 14.69 -1.67 2.47
C GLY A 48 13.62 -1.64 3.56
N GLU A 49 13.93 -0.93 4.62
CA GLU A 49 13.06 -0.84 5.80
C GLU A 49 12.24 0.43 5.76
N PHE A 50 10.95 0.30 6.03
CA PHE A 50 10.05 1.43 6.14
C PHE A 50 10.21 2.07 7.54
N VAL A 51 9.16 2.65 8.09
CA VAL A 51 9.15 3.22 9.44
C VAL A 51 8.16 2.45 10.31
N TRP A 52 8.42 2.41 11.61
CA TRP A 52 7.46 1.92 12.57
C TRP A 52 6.31 2.91 12.64
N HIS A 53 5.09 2.41 12.47
CA HIS A 53 3.91 3.27 12.49
C HIS A 53 2.66 2.44 12.76
N ALA A 54 1.56 3.12 13.01
CA ALA A 54 0.25 2.52 13.18
C ALA A 54 -0.79 3.41 12.49
N HIS A 55 -1.87 2.80 12.05
CA HIS A 55 -3.04 3.52 11.54
C HIS A 55 -4.14 3.42 12.58
N ALA A 56 -4.53 4.56 13.15
CA ALA A 56 -5.48 4.57 14.27
C ALA A 56 -6.89 4.20 13.84
N ASP A 57 -7.25 4.52 12.60
CA ASP A 57 -8.65 4.47 12.15
C ASP A 57 -8.95 3.34 11.19
N THR A 58 -7.97 2.58 10.75
CA THR A 58 -8.19 1.53 9.75
C THR A 58 -7.22 0.39 9.92
N ASP A 59 -7.66 -0.80 9.53
CA ASP A 59 -6.78 -1.93 9.34
C ASP A 59 -5.90 -1.67 8.12
N ASP A 60 -4.76 -2.35 8.04
CA ASP A 60 -3.80 -2.16 6.97
C ASP A 60 -3.64 -3.48 6.21
N PHE A 61 -4.08 -3.51 4.97
CA PHE A 61 -4.14 -4.70 4.12
C PHE A 61 -2.93 -4.80 3.22
N PHE A 62 -2.25 -5.95 3.24
CA PHE A 62 -1.09 -6.23 2.40
C PHE A 62 -1.30 -7.51 1.61
N LEU A 63 -1.10 -7.45 0.31
CA LEU A 63 -1.05 -8.62 -0.57
C LEU A 63 0.24 -8.54 -1.38
N VAL A 64 1.09 -9.54 -1.27
CA VAL A 64 2.34 -9.56 -2.03
C VAL A 64 2.06 -10.07 -3.44
N LEU A 65 2.43 -9.25 -4.42
CA LEU A 65 2.31 -9.56 -5.85
C LEU A 65 3.60 -10.18 -6.38
N LYS A 66 4.74 -9.72 -5.89
CA LYS A 66 6.06 -10.20 -6.33
C LYS A 66 7.06 -10.07 -5.20
N GLY A 67 7.90 -11.07 -5.04
CA GLY A 67 8.96 -11.05 -4.04
C GLY A 67 8.47 -11.48 -2.68
N GLN A 68 9.14 -11.01 -1.65
CA GLN A 68 8.85 -11.36 -0.27
C GLN A 68 8.80 -10.09 0.57
N LEU A 69 7.79 -9.97 1.41
CA LEU A 69 7.63 -8.85 2.33
C LEU A 69 7.69 -9.36 3.76
N GLU A 70 8.48 -8.69 4.60
CA GLU A 70 8.48 -8.93 6.03
C GLU A 70 7.74 -7.77 6.71
N ILE A 71 6.80 -8.10 7.57
CA ILE A 71 6.11 -7.12 8.39
C ILE A 71 6.48 -7.37 9.84
N GLU A 72 7.32 -6.48 10.39
CA GLU A 72 7.69 -6.60 11.78
C GLU A 72 6.56 -6.09 12.67
N LEU A 73 6.18 -6.91 13.62
CA LEU A 73 5.32 -6.52 14.72
C LEU A 73 6.18 -6.50 15.98
N ARG A 74 5.67 -5.92 17.07
CA ARG A 74 6.48 -5.85 18.30
C ARG A 74 6.79 -7.22 18.88
N ASP A 75 5.92 -8.21 18.65
CA ASP A 75 6.07 -9.55 19.22
C ASP A 75 6.53 -10.61 18.20
N ARG A 76 6.54 -10.30 16.90
CA ARG A 76 6.96 -11.27 15.89
C ARG A 76 7.13 -10.59 14.53
N THR A 77 7.69 -11.33 13.59
CA THR A 77 7.76 -10.92 12.19
C THR A 77 6.87 -11.82 11.36
N VAL A 78 6.02 -11.23 10.54
CA VAL A 78 5.19 -11.96 9.58
C VAL A 78 5.87 -11.88 8.23
N VAL A 79 6.12 -13.03 7.61
CA VAL A 79 6.76 -13.11 6.30
C VAL A 79 5.70 -13.50 5.29
N LEU A 80 5.55 -12.66 4.26
CA LEU A 80 4.58 -12.88 3.18
C LEU A 80 5.31 -13.23 1.89
N GLU A 81 4.90 -14.32 1.29
CA GLU A 81 5.34 -14.74 -0.05
C GLU A 81 4.33 -14.28 -1.09
N GLU A 82 4.66 -14.46 -2.35
CA GLU A 82 3.74 -14.09 -3.44
C GLU A 82 2.38 -14.74 -3.26
N GLY A 83 1.32 -13.95 -3.40
CA GLY A 83 -0.05 -14.41 -3.26
C GLY A 83 -0.56 -14.49 -1.84
N GLU A 84 0.25 -14.09 -0.85
CA GLU A 84 -0.17 -14.13 0.55
C GLU A 84 -0.63 -12.78 1.05
N VAL A 85 -1.59 -12.81 1.96
CA VAL A 85 -2.25 -11.62 2.53
C VAL A 85 -2.03 -11.59 4.03
N PHE A 86 -1.81 -10.39 4.55
CA PHE A 86 -1.86 -10.14 5.97
C PHE A 86 -2.54 -8.81 6.23
N VAL A 87 -3.42 -8.80 7.22
CA VAL A 87 -4.09 -7.56 7.63
C VAL A 87 -3.56 -7.19 9.00
N VAL A 88 -2.92 -6.03 9.09
CA VAL A 88 -2.49 -5.46 10.36
C VAL A 88 -3.69 -4.77 10.98
N PRO A 89 -4.15 -5.17 12.17
CA PRO A 89 -5.30 -4.51 12.80
C PRO A 89 -5.00 -3.04 13.10
N ARG A 90 -6.05 -2.23 13.08
CA ARG A 90 -5.92 -0.81 13.43
C ARG A 90 -5.22 -0.65 14.78
N GLY A 91 -4.37 0.36 14.88
CA GLY A 91 -3.66 0.68 16.11
C GLY A 91 -2.47 -0.19 16.41
N VAL A 92 -2.21 -1.23 15.61
CA VAL A 92 -1.08 -2.12 15.85
C VAL A 92 0.16 -1.56 15.14
N GLU A 93 1.22 -1.37 15.91
CA GLU A 93 2.48 -0.87 15.37
C GLU A 93 3.15 -1.93 14.50
N HIS A 94 3.65 -1.49 13.37
CA HIS A 94 4.30 -2.39 12.42
C HIS A 94 5.31 -1.65 11.57
N CYS A 95 6.26 -2.41 11.00
CA CYS A 95 7.30 -1.88 10.15
C CYS A 95 7.50 -2.84 8.97
N PRO A 96 6.99 -2.52 7.79
CA PRO A 96 7.25 -3.33 6.60
C PRO A 96 8.69 -3.17 6.12
N ARG A 97 9.25 -4.26 5.62
CA ARG A 97 10.57 -4.22 4.98
C ARG A 97 10.68 -5.31 3.93
N ALA A 98 11.54 -5.08 2.96
CA ALA A 98 11.86 -6.08 1.95
C ALA A 98 13.36 -6.03 1.67
N ARG A 99 14.01 -7.20 1.67
CA ARG A 99 15.45 -7.28 1.39
C ARG A 99 15.76 -7.02 -0.06
N ARG A 100 14.87 -7.49 -0.94
CA ARG A 100 14.89 -7.22 -2.38
C ARG A 100 13.59 -6.56 -2.75
N GLU A 101 13.54 -5.89 -3.88
CA GLU A 101 12.33 -5.21 -4.30
C GLU A 101 11.14 -6.16 -4.30
N ALA A 102 10.10 -5.77 -3.58
CA ALA A 102 8.83 -6.46 -3.53
C ALA A 102 7.75 -5.55 -4.10
N HIS A 103 6.75 -6.14 -4.74
CA HIS A 103 5.58 -5.42 -5.23
C HIS A 103 4.38 -5.84 -4.38
N VAL A 104 3.68 -4.86 -3.85
CA VAL A 104 2.61 -5.10 -2.87
C VAL A 104 1.37 -4.33 -3.29
N LEU A 105 0.22 -4.96 -3.12
CA LEU A 105 -1.08 -4.32 -3.29
C LEU A 105 -1.64 -3.98 -1.91
N LEU A 106 -2.10 -2.76 -1.77
CA LEU A 106 -2.72 -2.24 -0.56
C LEU A 106 -4.15 -1.85 -0.85
N ILE A 107 -5.04 -2.00 0.14
CA ILE A 107 -6.40 -1.49 0.07
C ILE A 107 -6.65 -0.71 1.34
N GLU A 108 -7.00 0.56 1.23
CA GLU A 108 -7.16 1.43 2.39
C GLU A 108 -8.11 2.59 2.05
N PRO A 109 -8.69 3.25 3.05
CA PRO A 109 -9.56 4.39 2.80
C PRO A 109 -8.83 5.49 2.03
N LEU A 110 -9.55 6.17 1.14
CA LEU A 110 -9.01 7.35 0.47
C LEU A 110 -8.52 8.36 1.52
N GLY A 111 -7.37 8.98 1.26
CA GLY A 111 -6.78 9.93 2.18
C GLY A 111 -5.89 9.35 3.25
N THR A 112 -5.78 8.00 3.33
CA THR A 112 -4.87 7.39 4.29
C THR A 112 -3.43 7.76 3.96
N VAL A 113 -2.69 8.22 4.98
CA VAL A 113 -1.27 8.58 4.86
C VAL A 113 -0.44 7.32 5.02
N ASN A 114 0.46 7.06 4.09
CA ASN A 114 1.23 5.79 4.06
C ASN A 114 2.05 5.54 5.33
N THR A 115 2.51 6.59 5.99
CA THR A 115 3.29 6.47 7.23
C THR A 115 2.42 6.55 8.49
N GLY A 116 1.10 6.58 8.36
CA GLY A 116 0.18 6.57 9.49
C GLY A 116 0.51 7.66 10.51
N ASP A 117 0.71 7.26 11.77
CA ASP A 117 1.03 8.19 12.86
C ASP A 117 2.49 8.67 12.85
N ALA A 118 3.31 8.18 11.92
CA ALA A 118 4.64 8.70 11.68
C ALA A 118 4.66 9.73 10.54
N ALA A 119 3.55 10.44 10.32
CA ALA A 119 3.46 11.50 9.33
C ALA A 119 4.54 12.56 9.60
N GLY A 120 5.18 13.05 8.53
CA GLY A 120 6.33 13.92 8.65
C GLY A 120 7.66 13.19 8.51
N SER A 121 7.63 11.86 8.46
CA SER A 121 8.80 11.08 8.09
C SER A 121 9.22 11.42 6.66
N GLU A 122 10.50 11.23 6.36
CA GLU A 122 11.02 11.38 4.99
C GLU A 122 10.34 10.43 4.01
N LEU A 123 9.76 9.33 4.50
CA LEU A 123 9.10 8.33 3.67
C LEU A 123 7.60 8.60 3.49
N THR A 124 7.08 9.70 4.06
CA THR A 124 5.69 10.08 3.84
C THR A 124 5.49 10.49 2.38
N ALA A 125 4.55 9.85 1.71
CA ALA A 125 4.30 10.06 0.29
C ALA A 125 2.99 10.83 0.07
N VAL A 126 2.94 11.54 -1.04
CA VAL A 126 1.72 12.21 -1.51
C VAL A 126 0.85 11.17 -2.22
N GLU A 127 -0.45 11.20 -1.97
CA GLU A 127 -1.40 10.33 -2.65
C GLU A 127 -1.40 10.63 -4.14
N GLN A 128 -1.19 9.61 -4.98
CA GLN A 128 -1.09 9.76 -6.43
C GLN A 128 -1.91 8.69 -7.12
N MET A 129 -2.61 9.09 -8.16
CA MET A 129 -3.34 8.17 -9.04
C MET A 129 -2.62 8.03 -10.37
N ILE A 130 -2.63 6.83 -10.93
CA ILE A 130 -2.00 6.58 -12.23
C ILE A 130 -2.89 5.76 -13.16
#